data_17f97939accbc7ce78b6ef6b5e964a0a
#
_entry.id   17f97939accbc7ce78b6ef6b5e964a0a
#
_cell.length_a   1.000
_cell.length_b   1.000
_cell.length_c   1.000
_cell.angle_alpha   90.00
_cell.angle_beta   90.00
_cell.angle_gamma   90.00
#
_symmetry.space_group_name_H-M   'P 1'
#
loop_
_entity.id
_entity.type
_entity.pdbx_description
1 polymer ?
#
loop_
_entity_poly.entity_id
_entity_poly.type
_entity_poly.pdbx_seq_one_letter_code
_entity_poly.pdbx_strand_id
1 'polypeptide(L)'
;MQKVFDDLREFSGGSKYVFQPMRDSKYPHLDPSAINNYLRSLGYKDKMRAHGWRRTTLTAGKDVLKFDGEVIQKQMGHLPEGKVKQAYDGSLLLDERRDFLNQWCQLLVETGLKV
;
A
#
# COMPACT_ATOMS: atom_id res chain seq x y z
N MET A 1 7.93 -4.80 10.85
CA MET A 1 6.51 -4.37 10.83
C MET A 1 5.96 -4.08 12.23
N GLN A 2 6.25 -4.91 13.25
CA GLN A 2 5.82 -4.64 14.64
C GLN A 2 6.25 -3.24 15.14
N LYS A 3 7.53 -2.89 14.94
CA LYS A 3 8.05 -1.57 15.32
C LYS A 3 7.25 -0.40 14.75
N VAL A 4 6.84 -0.49 13.46
CA VAL A 4 6.03 0.58 12.83
C VAL A 4 4.68 0.76 13.54
N PHE A 5 4.05 -0.33 13.97
CA PHE A 5 2.80 -0.24 14.74
C PHE A 5 3.01 0.27 16.16
N ASP A 6 4.15 -0.04 16.77
CA ASP A 6 4.49 0.45 18.10
C ASP A 6 4.75 1.96 18.04
N ASP A 7 5.50 2.43 17.05
CA ASP A 7 5.73 3.86 16.80
C ASP A 7 4.39 4.59 16.51
N LEU A 8 3.48 3.99 15.72
CA LEU A 8 2.16 4.56 15.45
C LEU A 8 1.25 4.63 16.68
N ARG A 9 1.43 3.75 17.67
CA ARG A 9 0.68 3.80 18.93
C ARG A 9 1.00 5.04 19.75
N GLU A 10 2.23 5.52 19.72
CA GLU A 10 2.61 6.77 20.38
C GLU A 10 1.83 7.95 19.80
N PHE A 11 1.66 7.99 18.47
CA PHE A 11 0.84 9.02 17.82
C PHE A 11 -0.66 8.85 18.04
N SER A 12 -1.14 7.63 18.21
CA SER A 12 -2.57 7.36 18.39
C SER A 12 -3.05 7.58 19.82
N GLY A 13 -2.14 7.83 20.79
CA GLY A 13 -2.49 8.18 22.17
C GLY A 13 -3.43 7.17 22.85
N GLY A 14 -3.35 5.88 22.51
CA GLY A 14 -4.22 4.83 23.05
C GLY A 14 -5.61 4.76 22.39
N SER A 15 -5.85 5.49 21.30
CA SER A 15 -7.08 5.37 20.51
C SER A 15 -7.31 3.95 20.01
N LYS A 16 -8.58 3.56 19.87
CA LYS A 16 -9.01 2.34 19.18
C LYS A 16 -8.55 2.27 17.72
N TYR A 17 -8.30 3.43 17.11
CA TYR A 17 -7.93 3.55 15.70
C TYR A 17 -6.48 4.01 15.58
N VAL A 18 -5.73 3.37 14.67
CA VAL A 18 -4.34 3.73 14.36
C VAL A 18 -4.26 5.16 13.82
N PHE A 19 -5.18 5.51 12.94
CA PHE A 19 -5.29 6.86 12.40
C PHE A 19 -6.52 7.55 12.98
N GLN A 20 -6.28 8.54 13.82
CA GLN A 20 -7.31 9.33 14.45
C GLN A 20 -7.97 10.31 13.47
N PRO A 21 -9.21 10.78 13.75
CA PRO A 21 -9.83 11.80 12.95
C PRO A 21 -9.04 13.12 13.04
N MET A 22 -8.97 13.83 11.94
CA MET A 22 -8.44 15.19 11.93
C MET A 22 -9.57 16.16 12.30
N ARG A 23 -9.51 16.73 13.52
CA ARG A 23 -10.49 17.68 14.07
C ARG A 23 -11.95 17.18 13.95
N ASP A 24 -12.93 18.02 13.97
CA ASP A 24 -14.37 17.73 14.04
C ASP A 24 -14.91 16.82 12.91
N SER A 25 -14.32 15.65 12.76
CA SER A 25 -14.74 14.65 11.78
C SER A 25 -15.98 13.90 12.27
N LYS A 26 -16.92 13.66 11.36
CA LYS A 26 -18.06 12.76 11.60
C LYS A 26 -17.66 11.30 11.78
N TYR A 27 -16.42 10.94 11.43
CA TYR A 27 -15.88 9.60 11.56
C TYR A 27 -15.05 9.47 12.84
N PRO A 28 -15.12 8.34 13.55
CA PRO A 28 -14.27 8.08 14.73
C PRO A 28 -12.81 7.77 14.36
N HIS A 29 -12.48 7.77 13.09
CA HIS A 29 -11.16 7.50 12.51
C HIS A 29 -10.87 8.52 11.41
N LEU A 30 -9.67 8.46 10.82
CA LEU A 30 -9.29 9.30 9.68
C LEU A 30 -10.34 9.14 8.55
N ASP A 31 -10.83 10.27 8.05
CA ASP A 31 -11.78 10.28 6.94
C ASP A 31 -11.18 9.54 5.72
N PRO A 32 -11.91 8.59 5.10
CA PRO A 32 -11.44 7.88 3.92
C PRO A 32 -11.00 8.77 2.76
N SER A 33 -11.52 10.00 2.69
CA SER A 33 -11.13 10.98 1.67
C SER A 33 -9.89 11.80 2.04
N ALA A 34 -9.40 11.74 3.29
CA ALA A 34 -8.35 12.61 3.80
C ALA A 34 -7.08 12.57 2.95
N ILE A 35 -6.62 11.37 2.56
CA ILE A 35 -5.42 11.21 1.73
C ILE A 35 -5.60 11.88 0.37
N ASN A 36 -6.75 11.70 -0.27
CA ASN A 36 -7.04 12.34 -1.56
C ASN A 36 -7.17 13.85 -1.44
N ASN A 37 -7.74 14.36 -0.34
CA ASN A 37 -7.82 15.78 -0.07
C ASN A 37 -6.44 16.38 0.16
N TYR A 38 -5.57 15.68 0.87
CA TYR A 38 -4.18 16.06 1.05
C TYR A 38 -3.42 16.09 -0.28
N LEU A 39 -3.55 15.07 -1.12
CA LEU A 39 -2.95 15.07 -2.47
C LEU A 39 -3.44 16.27 -3.31
N ARG A 40 -4.72 16.61 -3.22
CA ARG A 40 -5.26 17.80 -3.91
C ARG A 40 -4.62 19.10 -3.42
N SER A 41 -4.42 19.25 -2.10
CA SER A 41 -3.78 20.45 -1.53
C SER A 41 -2.32 20.59 -1.95
N LEU A 42 -1.65 19.47 -2.28
CA LEU A 42 -0.30 19.46 -2.84
C LEU A 42 -0.25 19.68 -4.37
N GLY A 43 -1.36 20.03 -5.01
CA GLY A 43 -1.42 20.29 -6.46
C GLY A 43 -1.57 19.05 -7.35
N TYR A 44 -1.87 17.88 -6.76
CA TYR A 44 -2.11 16.63 -7.50
C TYR A 44 -3.59 16.41 -7.86
N LYS A 45 -4.43 17.46 -7.77
CA LYS A 45 -5.81 17.38 -8.22
C LYS A 45 -5.87 16.87 -9.66
N ASP A 46 -6.70 15.85 -9.89
CA ASP A 46 -6.91 15.19 -11.19
C ASP A 46 -5.68 14.53 -11.83
N LYS A 47 -4.52 14.59 -11.18
CA LYS A 47 -3.27 13.93 -11.60
C LYS A 47 -3.05 12.61 -10.86
N MET A 48 -3.36 12.58 -9.57
CA MET A 48 -3.08 11.44 -8.71
C MET A 48 -4.19 11.23 -7.67
N ARG A 49 -4.48 9.97 -7.38
CA ARG A 49 -5.32 9.54 -6.25
C ARG A 49 -4.59 8.47 -5.46
N ALA A 50 -4.93 8.33 -4.18
CA ALA A 50 -4.29 7.32 -3.31
C ALA A 50 -4.33 5.90 -3.92
N HIS A 51 -5.43 5.50 -4.55
CA HIS A 51 -5.52 4.20 -5.24
C HIS A 51 -4.59 4.10 -6.47
N GLY A 52 -4.18 5.20 -7.05
CA GLY A 52 -3.23 5.22 -8.18
C GLY A 52 -1.86 4.64 -7.84
N TRP A 53 -1.41 4.76 -6.58
CA TRP A 53 -0.17 4.14 -6.11
C TRP A 53 -0.15 2.64 -6.29
N ARG A 54 -1.29 2.00 -6.04
CA ARG A 54 -1.45 0.56 -6.26
C ARG A 54 -1.21 0.16 -7.71
N ARG A 55 -1.73 0.94 -8.66
CA ARG A 55 -1.49 0.74 -10.09
C ARG A 55 -0.03 0.99 -10.45
N THR A 56 0.59 2.04 -9.90
CA THR A 56 2.00 2.34 -10.11
C THR A 56 2.88 1.19 -9.65
N THR A 57 2.65 0.64 -8.46
CA THR A 57 3.39 -0.53 -7.96
C THR A 57 3.23 -1.75 -8.87
N LEU A 58 2.02 -2.01 -9.37
CA LEU A 58 1.77 -3.12 -10.29
C LEU A 58 2.53 -2.94 -11.62
N THR A 59 2.46 -1.74 -12.20
CA THR A 59 3.12 -1.44 -13.48
C THR A 59 4.63 -1.47 -13.32
N ALA A 60 5.18 -0.77 -12.34
CA ALA A 60 6.62 -0.74 -12.09
C ALA A 60 7.16 -2.12 -11.70
N GLY A 61 6.41 -2.89 -10.93
CA GLY A 61 6.78 -4.26 -10.57
C GLY A 61 6.96 -5.15 -11.80
N LYS A 62 6.07 -5.02 -12.79
CA LYS A 62 6.15 -5.77 -14.05
C LYS A 62 7.17 -5.19 -15.03
N ASP A 63 7.13 -3.88 -15.26
CA ASP A 63 7.83 -3.26 -16.38
C ASP A 63 9.28 -2.88 -16.02
N VAL A 64 9.53 -2.50 -14.77
CA VAL A 64 10.85 -2.08 -14.28
C VAL A 64 11.56 -3.22 -13.55
N LEU A 65 10.91 -3.78 -12.52
CA LEU A 65 11.50 -4.82 -11.68
C LEU A 65 11.40 -6.23 -12.25
N LYS A 66 10.59 -6.42 -13.32
CA LYS A 66 10.44 -7.68 -14.06
C LYS A 66 9.93 -8.87 -13.23
N PHE A 67 9.20 -8.61 -12.16
CA PHE A 67 8.58 -9.68 -11.37
C PHE A 67 7.37 -10.29 -12.09
N ASP A 68 7.12 -11.55 -11.78
CA ASP A 68 5.92 -12.22 -12.25
C ASP A 68 4.66 -11.53 -11.75
N GLY A 69 3.65 -11.43 -12.61
CA GLY A 69 2.40 -10.76 -12.29
C GLY A 69 1.64 -11.41 -11.13
N GLU A 70 1.82 -12.72 -10.91
CA GLU A 70 1.20 -13.44 -9.82
C GLU A 70 1.78 -13.02 -8.47
N VAL A 71 3.11 -12.89 -8.36
CA VAL A 71 3.80 -12.41 -7.15
C VAL A 71 3.27 -11.03 -6.77
N ILE A 72 3.19 -10.11 -7.75
CA ILE A 72 2.74 -8.75 -7.52
C ILE A 72 1.26 -8.72 -7.13
N GLN A 73 0.40 -9.48 -7.80
CA GLN A 73 -1.03 -9.53 -7.49
C GLN A 73 -1.29 -10.10 -6.10
N LYS A 74 -0.58 -11.18 -5.71
CA LYS A 74 -0.65 -11.73 -4.36
C LYS A 74 -0.18 -10.72 -3.30
N GLN A 75 0.88 -9.99 -3.58
CA GLN A 75 1.34 -8.93 -2.68
C GLN A 75 0.31 -7.80 -2.55
N MET A 76 -0.42 -7.50 -3.61
CA MET A 76 -1.51 -6.53 -3.60
C MET A 76 -2.80 -7.06 -2.95
N GLY A 77 -2.86 -8.32 -2.54
CA GLY A 77 -4.07 -8.94 -2.01
C GLY A 77 -5.18 -9.08 -3.05
N HIS A 78 -4.83 -9.17 -4.32
CA HIS A 78 -5.78 -9.53 -5.36
C HIS A 78 -5.99 -11.04 -5.32
N LEU A 79 -7.22 -11.45 -5.04
CA LEU A 79 -7.60 -12.86 -5.14
C LEU A 79 -7.72 -13.25 -6.61
N PRO A 80 -7.26 -14.45 -7.00
CA PRO A 80 -7.49 -14.95 -8.36
C PRO A 80 -9.00 -15.02 -8.63
N GLU A 81 -9.41 -14.57 -9.80
CA GLU A 81 -10.79 -14.73 -10.22
C GLU A 81 -11.07 -16.19 -10.59
N GLY A 82 -12.12 -16.76 -9.98
CA GLY A 82 -12.63 -18.09 -10.27
C GLY A 82 -12.26 -19.17 -9.25
N LYS A 83 -13.25 -20.01 -8.92
CA LYS A 83 -13.14 -21.09 -7.91
C LYS A 83 -12.04 -22.12 -8.22
N VAL A 84 -11.73 -22.35 -9.49
CA VAL A 84 -10.72 -23.31 -9.91
C VAL A 84 -9.29 -22.81 -9.63
N LYS A 85 -9.01 -21.53 -9.83
CA LYS A 85 -7.71 -20.93 -9.49
C LYS A 85 -7.46 -20.90 -7.99
N GLN A 86 -8.49 -20.68 -7.18
CA GLN A 86 -8.38 -20.70 -5.72
C GLN A 86 -8.01 -22.10 -5.17
N ALA A 87 -8.48 -23.17 -5.80
CA ALA A 87 -8.21 -24.53 -5.36
C ALA A 87 -6.79 -25.02 -5.70
N TYR A 88 -6.18 -24.47 -6.76
CA TYR A 88 -4.84 -24.87 -7.23
C TYR A 88 -3.69 -24.03 -6.66
N ASP A 89 -3.97 -22.87 -6.07
CA ASP A 89 -2.96 -21.91 -5.68
C ASP A 89 -2.84 -21.79 -4.16
N GLY A 90 -2.31 -22.85 -3.54
CA GLY A 90 -1.96 -22.88 -2.11
C GLY A 90 -0.63 -22.16 -1.79
N SER A 91 0.16 -21.79 -2.81
CA SER A 91 1.43 -21.13 -2.59
C SER A 91 1.24 -19.67 -2.19
N LEU A 92 1.86 -19.27 -1.09
CA LEU A 92 1.86 -17.87 -0.63
C LEU A 92 2.95 -17.01 -1.30
N LEU A 93 3.90 -17.62 -2.02
CA LEU A 93 5.04 -16.97 -2.68
C LEU A 93 5.74 -15.95 -1.74
N LEU A 94 5.97 -16.37 -0.48
CA LEU A 94 6.42 -15.43 0.57
C LEU A 94 7.82 -14.88 0.31
N ASP A 95 8.71 -15.71 -0.21
CA ASP A 95 10.08 -15.30 -0.45
C ASP A 95 10.17 -14.38 -1.69
N GLU A 96 9.48 -14.72 -2.76
CA GLU A 96 9.37 -13.91 -3.98
C GLU A 96 8.69 -12.56 -3.67
N ARG A 97 7.67 -12.56 -2.84
CA ARG A 97 7.00 -11.34 -2.39
C ARG A 97 7.89 -10.48 -1.50
N ARG A 98 8.73 -11.09 -0.67
CA ARG A 98 9.71 -10.37 0.15
C ARG A 98 10.77 -9.73 -0.74
N ASP A 99 11.28 -10.45 -1.71
CA ASP A 99 12.25 -9.94 -2.68
C ASP A 99 11.66 -8.79 -3.50
N PHE A 100 10.43 -8.95 -4.00
CA PHE A 100 9.70 -7.87 -4.66
C PHE A 100 9.59 -6.61 -3.80
N LEU A 101 9.21 -6.74 -2.53
CA LEU A 101 9.10 -5.60 -1.63
C LEU A 101 10.45 -4.91 -1.38
N ASN A 102 11.52 -5.68 -1.21
CA ASN A 102 12.86 -5.11 -1.01
C ASN A 102 13.31 -4.30 -2.24
N GLN A 103 13.16 -4.85 -3.43
CA GLN A 103 13.51 -4.15 -4.67
C GLN A 103 12.59 -2.95 -4.93
N TRP A 104 11.30 -3.07 -4.60
CA TRP A 104 10.36 -1.95 -4.67
C TRP A 104 10.76 -0.80 -3.74
N CYS A 105 11.11 -1.10 -2.48
CA CYS A 105 11.59 -0.10 -1.54
C CYS A 105 12.88 0.57 -2.03
N GLN A 106 13.81 -0.19 -2.57
CA GLN A 106 15.05 0.36 -3.13
C GLN A 106 14.76 1.29 -4.31
N LEU A 107 13.90 0.89 -5.24
CA LEU A 107 13.48 1.74 -6.37
C LEU A 107 12.87 3.06 -5.89
N LEU A 108 12.04 3.03 -4.85
CA LEU A 108 11.45 4.23 -4.28
C LEU A 108 12.51 5.17 -3.68
N VAL A 109 13.51 4.62 -2.98
CA VAL A 109 14.62 5.41 -2.43
C VAL A 109 15.45 6.04 -3.56
N GLU A 110 15.77 5.29 -4.60
CA GLU A 110 16.49 5.78 -5.78
C GLU A 110 15.72 6.88 -6.52
N THR A 111 14.40 6.83 -6.49
CA THR A 111 13.51 7.87 -7.07
C THR A 111 13.23 9.04 -6.14
N GLY A 112 13.84 9.07 -4.95
CA GLY A 112 13.83 10.22 -4.04
C GLY A 112 12.99 10.06 -2.77
N LEU A 113 12.49 8.87 -2.45
CA LEU A 113 11.86 8.62 -1.15
C LEU A 113 12.93 8.76 -0.06
N LYS A 114 12.69 9.67 0.88
CA LYS A 114 13.52 9.82 2.08
C LYS A 114 12.99 8.91 3.18
N VAL A 115 13.82 8.02 3.69
CA VAL A 115 13.55 7.09 4.79
C VAL A 115 14.41 7.42 6.00
#